data_d3bc32f8ed6e3b76cab884b2fcff4030
#
_entry.id   d3bc32f8ed6e3b76cab884b2fcff4030
#
_cell.length_a   1.000
_cell.length_b   1.000
_cell.length_c   1.000
_cell.angle_alpha   90.00
_cell.angle_beta   90.00
_cell.angle_gamma   90.00
#
_symmetry.space_group_name_H-M   'P 1'
#
loop_
_entity.id
_entity.type
_entity.pdbx_description
1 polymer ?
#
loop_
_entity_poly.entity_id
_entity_poly.type
_entity_poly.pdbx_seq_one_letter_code
_entity_poly.pdbx_strand_id
1 'polypeptide(L)'
;MKELIRFPEVKDQPAPVRIKMVQRDGYRVEKWESYPLPGSVVPYLVLIPNGIDTTQDKVPSVLCIPGFGGSKEELAGETEGDYGLTSLPVKPVRKNAMALRYVKKGLVAVAVDNPSCGELSDNGYFDYLNTSRILLEVGWSYLGLTAWQDWNILNWMKAQSYIDKERVIISGFSLGTEPLMVLGVLYITIFCVVHLNGFW
;
A
#
# COMPACT_ATOMS: atom_id res chain seq x y z
N MET A 1 13.57 -5.29 16.75
CA MET A 1 13.33 -4.64 15.45
C MET A 1 12.40 -3.43 15.57
N LYS A 2 11.16 -3.58 16.07
CA LYS A 2 10.18 -2.47 16.17
C LYS A 2 10.73 -1.26 16.96
N GLU A 3 11.37 -1.48 18.08
CA GLU A 3 12.03 -0.42 18.87
C GLU A 3 13.16 0.29 18.10
N LEU A 4 13.98 -0.50 17.38
CA LEU A 4 15.11 0.03 16.63
C LEU A 4 14.71 1.01 15.54
N ILE A 5 13.62 0.71 14.82
CA ILE A 5 13.12 1.57 13.72
C ILE A 5 12.09 2.60 14.19
N ARG A 6 11.89 2.74 15.51
CA ARG A 6 10.90 3.68 16.06
C ARG A 6 9.47 3.41 15.55
N PHE A 7 9.02 2.16 15.64
CA PHE A 7 7.68 1.75 15.25
C PHE A 7 6.65 2.44 16.15
N PRO A 8 5.66 3.18 15.61
CA PRO A 8 4.65 3.85 16.43
C PRO A 8 3.84 2.87 17.29
N GLU A 9 3.63 3.20 18.56
CA GLU A 9 2.78 2.44 19.46
C GLU A 9 1.42 3.13 19.56
N VAL A 10 0.44 2.58 18.84
CA VAL A 10 -0.94 3.09 18.83
C VAL A 10 -1.90 1.97 19.16
N LYS A 11 -2.75 2.22 20.15
CA LYS A 11 -3.82 1.32 20.56
C LYS A 11 -5.16 1.76 19.93
N ASP A 12 -6.07 0.82 19.76
CA ASP A 12 -7.48 1.07 19.40
C ASP A 12 -7.67 1.86 18.10
N GLN A 13 -7.06 1.38 17.00
CA GLN A 13 -7.26 1.96 15.69
C GLN A 13 -8.66 1.64 15.15
N PRO A 14 -9.38 2.63 14.59
CA PRO A 14 -10.64 2.36 13.90
C PRO A 14 -10.45 1.38 12.74
N ALA A 15 -11.48 0.59 12.45
CA ALA A 15 -11.47 -0.28 11.28
C ALA A 15 -11.39 0.58 9.99
N PRO A 16 -10.62 0.16 8.99
CA PRO A 16 -10.60 0.82 7.69
C PRO A 16 -11.98 0.86 7.03
N VAL A 17 -12.24 1.93 6.30
CA VAL A 17 -13.52 2.19 5.63
C VAL A 17 -13.34 2.17 4.12
N ARG A 18 -14.25 1.47 3.40
CA ARG A 18 -14.29 1.55 1.94
C ARG A 18 -15.02 2.82 1.50
N ILE A 19 -14.32 3.67 0.79
CA ILE A 19 -14.81 4.99 0.34
C ILE A 19 -15.51 4.87 -1.01
N LYS A 20 -14.93 4.12 -1.94
CA LYS A 20 -15.43 4.02 -3.30
C LYS A 20 -15.05 2.70 -3.95
N MET A 21 -15.82 2.31 -4.97
CA MET A 21 -15.52 1.18 -5.84
C MET A 21 -15.76 1.59 -7.30
N VAL A 22 -14.84 1.19 -8.17
CA VAL A 22 -14.92 1.42 -9.62
C VAL A 22 -14.65 0.11 -10.34
N GLN A 23 -15.50 -0.24 -11.30
CA GLN A 23 -15.28 -1.41 -12.15
C GLN A 23 -14.27 -1.11 -13.26
N ARG A 24 -13.38 -2.06 -13.51
CA ARG A 24 -12.40 -2.06 -14.59
C ARG A 24 -12.54 -3.33 -15.44
N ASP A 25 -11.81 -3.40 -16.54
CA ASP A 25 -11.77 -4.60 -17.39
C ASP A 25 -11.03 -5.74 -16.67
N GLY A 26 -11.77 -6.78 -16.30
CA GLY A 26 -11.26 -7.96 -15.61
C GLY A 26 -11.11 -7.85 -14.09
N TYR A 27 -11.30 -6.69 -13.48
CA TYR A 27 -11.18 -6.48 -12.03
C TYR A 27 -12.00 -5.27 -11.56
N ARG A 28 -12.14 -5.11 -10.24
CA ARG A 28 -12.63 -3.87 -9.63
C ARG A 28 -11.55 -3.23 -8.77
N VAL A 29 -11.58 -1.91 -8.66
CA VAL A 29 -10.73 -1.12 -7.77
C VAL A 29 -11.58 -0.56 -6.65
N GLU A 30 -11.16 -0.79 -5.42
CA GLU A 30 -11.78 -0.24 -4.23
C GLU A 30 -10.81 0.74 -3.56
N LYS A 31 -11.24 1.98 -3.29
CA LYS A 31 -10.51 2.91 -2.43
C LYS A 31 -10.92 2.66 -0.98
N TRP A 32 -9.93 2.46 -0.15
CA TRP A 32 -10.06 2.31 1.29
C TRP A 32 -9.24 3.38 2.02
N GLU A 33 -9.68 3.71 3.21
CA GLU A 33 -8.98 4.61 4.12
C GLU A 33 -8.86 3.98 5.50
N SER A 34 -7.67 4.00 6.06
CA SER A 34 -7.41 3.71 7.47
C SER A 34 -7.08 4.99 8.23
N TYR A 35 -7.37 4.99 9.53
CA TYR A 35 -7.22 6.14 10.42
C TYR A 35 -6.32 5.76 11.60
N PRO A 36 -5.02 5.53 11.35
CA PRO A 36 -4.15 4.93 12.34
C PRO A 36 -3.77 5.86 13.49
N LEU A 37 -3.90 7.17 13.30
CA LEU A 37 -3.64 8.21 14.31
C LEU A 37 -4.80 9.22 14.33
N PRO A 38 -5.08 9.88 15.46
CA PRO A 38 -6.06 10.98 15.49
C PRO A 38 -5.73 12.05 14.44
N GLY A 39 -6.69 12.36 13.58
CA GLY A 39 -6.53 13.35 12.52
C GLY A 39 -5.70 12.91 11.31
N SER A 40 -5.24 11.65 11.26
CA SER A 40 -4.53 11.12 10.09
C SER A 40 -5.45 10.25 9.25
N VAL A 41 -5.17 10.19 7.94
CA VAL A 41 -5.79 9.26 6.99
C VAL A 41 -4.67 8.61 6.18
N VAL A 42 -4.79 7.30 5.95
CA VAL A 42 -3.89 6.55 5.07
C VAL A 42 -4.75 5.86 4.01
N PRO A 43 -4.83 6.43 2.79
CA PRO A 43 -5.58 5.86 1.69
C PRO A 43 -4.79 4.74 1.01
N TYR A 44 -5.51 3.73 0.52
CA TYR A 44 -4.93 2.66 -0.30
C TYR A 44 -5.96 2.13 -1.30
N LEU A 45 -5.48 1.50 -2.37
CA LEU A 45 -6.31 0.89 -3.40
C LEU A 45 -6.24 -0.63 -3.30
N VAL A 46 -7.40 -1.26 -3.41
CA VAL A 46 -7.54 -2.72 -3.42
C VAL A 46 -8.08 -3.14 -4.78
N LEU A 47 -7.28 -3.87 -5.54
CA LEU A 47 -7.65 -4.40 -6.84
C LEU A 47 -8.07 -5.86 -6.66
N ILE A 48 -9.30 -6.18 -7.03
CA ILE A 48 -9.88 -7.51 -6.84
C ILE A 48 -10.28 -8.07 -8.21
N PRO A 49 -9.76 -9.24 -8.62
CA PRO A 49 -10.15 -9.87 -9.89
C PRO A 49 -11.64 -10.15 -9.95
N ASN A 50 -12.22 -10.06 -11.15
CA ASN A 50 -13.62 -10.46 -11.36
C ASN A 50 -13.79 -11.97 -11.15
N GLY A 51 -15.00 -12.37 -10.75
CA GLY A 51 -15.33 -13.79 -10.52
C GLY A 51 -14.93 -14.33 -9.14
N ILE A 52 -14.27 -13.55 -8.31
CA ILE A 52 -14.00 -13.95 -6.91
C ILE A 52 -15.26 -13.77 -6.07
N ASP A 53 -15.72 -14.85 -5.47
CA ASP A 53 -16.73 -14.82 -4.40
C ASP A 53 -16.04 -14.51 -3.07
N THR A 54 -16.15 -13.25 -2.63
CA THR A 54 -15.53 -12.79 -1.38
C THR A 54 -16.09 -13.44 -0.11
N THR A 55 -17.12 -14.28 -0.21
CA THR A 55 -17.68 -15.02 0.90
C THR A 55 -17.15 -16.44 1.01
N GLN A 56 -16.67 -17.03 -0.10
CA GLN A 56 -16.28 -18.45 -0.17
C GLN A 56 -14.84 -18.67 -0.62
N ASP A 57 -14.36 -17.86 -1.56
CA ASP A 57 -13.03 -18.04 -2.14
C ASP A 57 -11.91 -17.67 -1.16
N LYS A 58 -10.77 -18.31 -1.36
CA LYS A 58 -9.49 -18.02 -0.68
C LYS A 58 -8.43 -17.80 -1.75
N VAL A 59 -8.11 -16.55 -2.01
CA VAL A 59 -7.20 -16.16 -3.08
C VAL A 59 -5.88 -15.60 -2.55
N PRO A 60 -4.76 -15.82 -3.26
CA PRO A 60 -3.50 -15.21 -2.91
C PRO A 60 -3.57 -13.69 -3.04
N SER A 61 -2.79 -12.98 -2.25
CA SER A 61 -2.78 -11.53 -2.25
C SER A 61 -1.38 -10.95 -2.22
N VAL A 62 -1.25 -9.69 -2.63
CA VAL A 62 0.01 -8.97 -2.64
C VAL A 62 -0.16 -7.53 -2.16
N LEU A 63 0.70 -7.10 -1.23
CA LEU A 63 0.90 -5.71 -0.87
C LEU A 63 1.98 -5.11 -1.79
N CYS A 64 1.66 -4.06 -2.52
CA CYS A 64 2.54 -3.38 -3.46
C CYS A 64 2.99 -2.03 -2.89
N ILE A 65 4.29 -1.86 -2.67
CA ILE A 65 4.90 -0.67 -2.06
C ILE A 65 5.69 0.09 -3.13
N PRO A 66 5.39 1.39 -3.36
CA PRO A 66 6.03 2.16 -4.42
C PRO A 66 7.47 2.54 -4.08
N GLY A 67 8.22 2.93 -5.11
CA GLY A 67 9.51 3.56 -4.97
C GLY A 67 9.40 5.04 -4.59
N PHE A 68 10.55 5.72 -4.62
CA PHE A 68 10.68 7.14 -4.32
C PHE A 68 9.74 8.00 -5.20
N GLY A 69 8.85 8.74 -4.57
CA GLY A 69 7.89 9.63 -5.24
C GLY A 69 6.78 8.93 -6.03
N GLY A 70 6.68 7.61 -5.96
CA GLY A 70 5.60 6.84 -6.58
C GLY A 70 4.31 6.89 -5.76
N SER A 71 3.19 6.54 -6.39
CA SER A 71 1.87 6.54 -5.75
C SER A 71 1.11 5.23 -5.96
N LYS A 72 0.08 5.02 -5.14
CA LYS A 72 -0.84 3.89 -5.27
C LYS A 72 -1.56 3.86 -6.62
N GLU A 73 -1.87 5.03 -7.19
CA GLU A 73 -2.49 5.15 -8.50
C GLU A 73 -1.55 4.64 -9.60
N GLU A 74 -0.26 4.99 -9.51
CA GLU A 74 0.75 4.48 -10.43
C GLU A 74 0.86 2.96 -10.35
N LEU A 75 0.89 2.40 -9.14
CA LEU A 75 0.92 0.96 -8.94
C LEU A 75 -0.33 0.25 -9.45
N ALA A 76 -1.50 0.88 -9.30
CA ALA A 76 -2.78 0.35 -9.75
C ALA A 76 -3.01 0.50 -11.27
N GLY A 77 -2.16 1.27 -11.95
CA GLY A 77 -2.34 1.57 -13.37
C GLY A 77 -3.49 2.55 -13.65
N GLU A 78 -3.86 3.36 -12.67
CA GLU A 78 -4.89 4.39 -12.79
C GLU A 78 -4.30 5.62 -13.46
N THR A 79 -4.56 5.78 -14.77
CA THR A 79 -3.95 6.83 -15.60
C THR A 79 -4.87 8.00 -15.90
N GLU A 80 -6.16 7.79 -15.77
CA GLU A 80 -7.15 8.75 -16.21
C GLU A 80 -8.10 9.10 -15.07
N GLY A 81 -8.19 10.40 -14.87
CA GLY A 81 -9.32 11.11 -14.31
C GLY A 81 -9.91 10.56 -13.04
N ASP A 82 -10.22 11.46 -12.28
CA ASP A 82 -10.98 11.47 -11.06
C ASP A 82 -12.26 10.60 -11.10
N TYR A 83 -12.11 9.31 -11.05
CA TYR A 83 -13.23 8.45 -10.65
C TYR A 83 -13.45 8.50 -9.12
N GLY A 84 -12.89 9.53 -8.44
CA GLY A 84 -12.91 9.70 -6.99
C GLY A 84 -12.05 8.66 -6.25
N LEU A 85 -11.08 8.08 -6.95
CA LEU A 85 -10.08 7.19 -6.34
C LEU A 85 -8.91 7.96 -5.76
N THR A 86 -8.69 9.19 -6.22
CA THR A 86 -7.67 10.11 -5.70
C THR A 86 -8.18 11.55 -5.66
N SER A 87 -7.66 12.34 -4.75
CA SER A 87 -7.89 13.79 -4.68
C SER A 87 -6.86 14.58 -5.50
N LEU A 88 -5.83 13.92 -6.02
CA LEU A 88 -4.74 14.54 -6.75
C LEU A 88 -4.79 14.24 -8.25
N PRO A 89 -4.23 15.13 -9.10
CA PRO A 89 -4.03 14.83 -10.51
C PRO A 89 -3.17 13.58 -10.68
N VAL A 90 -3.70 12.58 -11.38
CA VAL A 90 -2.97 11.34 -11.64
C VAL A 90 -1.94 11.60 -12.74
N LYS A 91 -0.68 11.27 -12.47
CA LYS A 91 0.38 11.31 -13.48
C LYS A 91 0.25 10.09 -14.40
N PRO A 92 0.62 10.22 -15.70
CA PRO A 92 0.61 9.08 -16.61
C PRO A 92 1.39 7.90 -16.03
N VAL A 93 0.81 6.70 -16.08
CA VAL A 93 1.46 5.47 -15.59
C VAL A 93 2.76 5.26 -16.32
N ARG A 94 3.81 5.27 -15.57
CA ARG A 94 5.11 4.82 -16.01
C ARG A 94 5.22 3.32 -15.75
N LYS A 95 6.30 2.71 -16.17
CA LYS A 95 6.57 1.27 -16.28
C LYS A 95 6.25 0.39 -15.05
N ASN A 96 5.73 0.94 -13.95
CA ASN A 96 5.71 0.29 -12.64
C ASN A 96 4.32 -0.06 -12.07
N ALA A 97 3.35 -0.35 -12.92
CA ALA A 97 2.00 -0.76 -12.52
C ALA A 97 2.00 -2.17 -11.90
N MET A 98 2.67 -2.36 -10.75
CA MET A 98 2.83 -3.67 -10.11
C MET A 98 1.48 -4.29 -9.73
N ALA A 99 0.63 -3.54 -9.05
CA ALA A 99 -0.66 -4.03 -8.58
C ALA A 99 -1.57 -4.44 -9.75
N LEU A 100 -1.56 -3.65 -10.84
CA LEU A 100 -2.28 -4.01 -12.06
C LEU A 100 -1.78 -5.33 -12.66
N ARG A 101 -0.47 -5.57 -12.66
CA ARG A 101 0.07 -6.83 -13.18
C ARG A 101 -0.33 -8.03 -12.32
N TYR A 102 -0.34 -7.86 -11.01
CA TYR A 102 -0.74 -8.93 -10.09
C TYR A 102 -2.24 -9.24 -10.18
N VAL A 103 -3.11 -8.22 -10.23
CA VAL A 103 -4.55 -8.47 -10.33
C VAL A 103 -4.92 -9.16 -11.64
N LYS A 104 -4.24 -8.81 -12.74
CA LYS A 104 -4.42 -9.52 -14.04
C LYS A 104 -3.94 -10.97 -14.02
N LYS A 105 -3.15 -11.36 -13.03
CA LYS A 105 -2.74 -12.75 -12.79
C LYS A 105 -3.64 -13.47 -11.77
N GLY A 106 -4.73 -12.87 -11.34
CA GLY A 106 -5.70 -13.48 -10.43
C GLY A 106 -5.40 -13.28 -8.94
N LEU A 107 -4.45 -12.41 -8.57
CA LEU A 107 -4.19 -12.08 -7.17
C LEU A 107 -5.02 -10.86 -6.75
N VAL A 108 -5.43 -10.82 -5.48
CA VAL A 108 -5.86 -9.55 -4.88
C VAL A 108 -4.62 -8.70 -4.66
N ALA A 109 -4.60 -7.49 -5.22
CA ALA A 109 -3.45 -6.60 -5.09
C ALA A 109 -3.83 -5.34 -4.31
N VAL A 110 -3.01 -4.97 -3.33
CA VAL A 110 -3.20 -3.76 -2.52
C VAL A 110 -2.05 -2.81 -2.84
N ALA A 111 -2.38 -1.61 -3.29
CA ALA A 111 -1.43 -0.55 -3.62
C ALA A 111 -1.48 0.56 -2.57
N VAL A 112 -0.34 0.96 -2.05
CA VAL A 112 -0.19 1.95 -0.98
C VAL A 112 0.60 3.17 -1.43
N ASP A 113 0.45 4.28 -0.71
CA ASP A 113 1.34 5.43 -0.77
C ASP A 113 2.38 5.35 0.34
N ASN A 114 3.61 5.75 0.05
CA ASN A 114 4.57 6.03 1.12
C ASN A 114 4.24 7.38 1.80
N PRO A 115 4.66 7.63 3.05
CA PRO A 115 4.53 8.95 3.66
C PRO A 115 5.04 10.06 2.75
N SER A 116 4.34 11.19 2.70
CA SER A 116 4.59 12.33 1.80
C SER A 116 4.51 12.04 0.29
N CYS A 117 3.96 10.89 -0.13
CA CYS A 117 3.72 10.57 -1.53
C CYS A 117 2.23 10.50 -1.85
N GLY A 118 1.87 10.64 -3.12
CA GLY A 118 0.48 10.53 -3.56
C GLY A 118 -0.46 11.43 -2.76
N GLU A 119 -1.56 10.89 -2.26
CA GLU A 119 -2.51 11.62 -1.40
C GLU A 119 -1.96 11.93 0.00
N LEU A 120 -0.82 11.37 0.40
CA LEU A 120 -0.12 11.71 1.65
C LEU A 120 0.89 12.85 1.47
N SER A 121 0.95 13.48 0.30
CA SER A 121 1.83 14.61 -0.01
C SER A 121 1.13 15.94 0.17
N ASP A 122 1.91 16.99 0.41
CA ASP A 122 1.42 18.35 0.41
C ASP A 122 1.23 18.84 -1.04
N ASN A 123 -0.03 18.96 -1.48
CA ASN A 123 -0.39 19.41 -2.84
C ASN A 123 0.29 18.62 -3.98
N GLY A 124 0.52 17.33 -3.79
CA GLY A 124 1.19 16.47 -4.77
C GLY A 124 2.72 16.62 -4.82
N TYR A 125 3.30 17.37 -3.91
CA TYR A 125 4.75 17.52 -3.81
C TYR A 125 5.33 16.49 -2.85
N PHE A 126 6.27 15.68 -3.34
CA PHE A 126 6.96 14.69 -2.52
C PHE A 126 8.14 15.34 -1.78
N ASP A 127 8.08 15.36 -0.47
CA ASP A 127 9.12 15.93 0.39
C ASP A 127 9.66 14.93 1.42
N TYR A 128 10.48 14.01 0.93
CA TYR A 128 11.12 12.99 1.76
C TYR A 128 12.02 13.58 2.85
N LEU A 129 12.81 14.60 2.50
CA LEU A 129 13.84 15.14 3.42
C LEU A 129 13.20 15.85 4.61
N ASN A 130 12.23 16.71 4.33
CA ASN A 130 11.55 17.46 5.39
C ASN A 130 10.69 16.53 6.25
N THR A 131 9.96 15.62 5.63
CA THR A 131 9.18 14.58 6.35
C THR A 131 10.09 13.76 7.27
N SER A 132 11.25 13.32 6.78
CA SER A 132 12.20 12.57 7.60
C SER A 132 12.73 13.37 8.78
N ARG A 133 13.03 14.67 8.61
CA ARG A 133 13.46 15.55 9.70
C ARG A 133 12.37 15.71 10.76
N ILE A 134 11.14 16.02 10.35
CA ILE A 134 10.01 16.18 11.27
C ILE A 134 9.78 14.90 12.07
N LEU A 135 9.83 13.74 11.44
CA LEU A 135 9.67 12.45 12.11
C LEU A 135 10.75 12.21 13.17
N LEU A 136 12.02 12.58 12.88
CA LEU A 136 13.10 12.46 13.85
C LEU A 136 12.89 13.39 15.07
N GLU A 137 12.39 14.60 14.88
CA GLU A 137 12.08 15.53 15.97
C GLU A 137 11.02 15.00 16.92
N VAL A 138 10.05 14.23 16.43
CA VAL A 138 9.02 13.58 17.26
C VAL A 138 9.42 12.16 17.73
N GLY A 139 10.66 11.76 17.51
CA GLY A 139 11.20 10.47 17.95
C GLY A 139 10.84 9.28 17.05
N TRP A 140 10.34 9.51 15.86
CA TRP A 140 10.03 8.50 14.85
C TRP A 140 11.10 8.45 13.75
N SER A 141 10.97 7.50 12.84
CA SER A 141 11.76 7.45 11.60
C SER A 141 10.84 7.28 10.40
N TYR A 142 11.29 7.73 9.23
CA TYR A 142 10.55 7.54 7.98
C TYR A 142 10.29 6.05 7.71
N LEU A 143 11.34 5.23 7.84
CA LEU A 143 11.23 3.78 7.70
C LEU A 143 10.27 3.16 8.71
N GLY A 144 10.33 3.61 9.97
CA GLY A 144 9.45 3.13 11.03
C GLY A 144 7.98 3.46 10.76
N LEU A 145 7.69 4.69 10.35
CA LEU A 145 6.33 5.10 9.99
C LEU A 145 5.81 4.33 8.77
N THR A 146 6.60 4.23 7.70
CA THR A 146 6.21 3.51 6.48
C THR A 146 5.92 2.05 6.79
N ALA A 147 6.86 1.35 7.43
CA ALA A 147 6.70 -0.05 7.78
C ALA A 147 5.51 -0.30 8.71
N TRP A 148 5.21 0.66 9.61
CA TRP A 148 4.06 0.57 10.50
C TRP A 148 2.73 0.76 9.76
N GLN A 149 2.64 1.70 8.83
CA GLN A 149 1.45 1.88 7.98
C GLN A 149 1.19 0.62 7.14
N ASP A 150 2.22 0.12 6.48
CA ASP A 150 2.15 -1.10 5.67
C ASP A 150 1.80 -2.34 6.51
N TRP A 151 2.34 -2.43 7.74
CA TRP A 151 2.02 -3.50 8.68
C TRP A 151 0.53 -3.50 9.08
N ASN A 152 -0.06 -2.32 9.31
CA ASN A 152 -1.48 -2.19 9.60
C ASN A 152 -2.35 -2.63 8.40
N ILE A 153 -1.99 -2.21 7.19
CA ILE A 153 -2.69 -2.62 5.96
C ILE A 153 -2.55 -4.13 5.73
N LEU A 154 -1.37 -4.69 5.97
CA LEU A 154 -1.13 -6.12 5.85
C LEU A 154 -1.97 -6.94 6.85
N ASN A 155 -2.12 -6.47 8.09
CA ASN A 155 -3.02 -7.09 9.07
C ASN A 155 -4.48 -7.01 8.62
N TRP A 156 -4.91 -5.87 8.08
CA TRP A 156 -6.24 -5.72 7.50
C TRP A 156 -6.44 -6.69 6.33
N MET A 157 -5.47 -6.84 5.41
CA MET A 157 -5.53 -7.82 4.32
C MET A 157 -5.74 -9.23 4.86
N LYS A 158 -4.95 -9.65 5.85
CA LYS A 158 -5.05 -10.99 6.47
C LYS A 158 -6.36 -11.20 7.22
N ALA A 159 -7.07 -10.14 7.60
CA ALA A 159 -8.39 -10.23 8.24
C ALA A 159 -9.54 -10.41 7.22
N GLN A 160 -9.31 -10.17 5.93
CA GLN A 160 -10.35 -10.32 4.92
C GLN A 160 -10.69 -11.80 4.70
N SER A 161 -12.01 -12.09 4.62
CA SER A 161 -12.51 -13.48 4.47
C SER A 161 -12.01 -14.16 3.19
N TYR A 162 -11.84 -13.40 2.12
CA TYR A 162 -11.47 -13.89 0.78
C TYR A 162 -9.95 -13.98 0.54
N ILE A 163 -9.12 -13.55 1.46
CA ILE A 163 -7.67 -13.66 1.34
C ILE A 163 -7.17 -14.95 1.99
N ASP A 164 -6.34 -15.68 1.23
CA ASP A 164 -5.58 -16.82 1.76
C ASP A 164 -4.40 -16.30 2.58
N LYS A 165 -4.49 -16.49 3.89
CA LYS A 165 -3.49 -15.99 4.85
C LYS A 165 -2.11 -16.61 4.68
N GLU A 166 -2.05 -17.82 4.09
CA GLU A 166 -0.81 -18.56 3.85
C GLU A 166 -0.14 -18.15 2.52
N ARG A 167 -0.88 -17.43 1.66
CA ARG A 167 -0.39 -16.97 0.35
C ARG A 167 -0.46 -15.45 0.24
N VAL A 168 0.20 -14.77 1.18
CA VAL A 168 0.35 -13.30 1.19
C VAL A 168 1.77 -12.94 0.76
N ILE A 169 1.87 -12.04 -0.21
CA ILE A 169 3.11 -11.58 -0.81
C ILE A 169 3.30 -10.09 -0.45
N ILE A 170 4.53 -9.65 -0.26
CA ILE A 170 4.91 -8.24 -0.23
C ILE A 170 5.82 -7.97 -1.42
N SER A 171 5.51 -6.97 -2.22
CA SER A 171 6.28 -6.55 -3.40
C SER A 171 6.65 -5.09 -3.28
N GLY A 172 7.95 -4.78 -3.26
CA GLY A 172 8.47 -3.42 -3.11
C GLY A 172 9.40 -3.05 -4.25
N PHE A 173 9.33 -1.77 -4.69
CA PHE A 173 10.21 -1.22 -5.71
C PHE A 173 11.10 -0.12 -5.13
N SER A 174 12.42 -0.16 -5.38
CA SER A 174 13.38 0.88 -4.96
C SER A 174 13.22 1.21 -3.46
N LEU A 175 12.84 2.43 -3.08
CA LEU A 175 12.60 2.84 -1.68
C LEU A 175 11.59 1.92 -0.97
N GLY A 176 10.59 1.38 -1.67
CA GLY A 176 9.61 0.44 -1.12
C GLY A 176 10.21 -0.90 -0.68
N THR A 177 11.47 -1.18 -1.00
CA THR A 177 12.17 -2.38 -0.52
C THR A 177 12.59 -2.28 0.94
N GLU A 178 12.74 -1.08 1.49
CA GLU A 178 13.12 -0.86 2.88
C GLU A 178 12.02 -1.33 3.85
N PRO A 179 10.76 -0.85 3.76
CA PRO A 179 9.68 -1.38 4.61
C PRO A 179 9.41 -2.87 4.33
N LEU A 180 9.56 -3.34 3.07
CA LEU A 180 9.44 -4.75 2.74
C LEU A 180 10.41 -5.62 3.55
N MET A 181 11.68 -5.22 3.67
CA MET A 181 12.68 -5.95 4.46
C MET A 181 12.28 -6.00 5.95
N VAL A 182 11.77 -4.90 6.50
CA VAL A 182 11.29 -4.86 7.89
C VAL A 182 10.10 -5.80 8.09
N LEU A 183 9.13 -5.75 7.19
CA LEU A 183 7.95 -6.61 7.24
C LEU A 183 8.29 -8.09 7.10
N GLY A 184 9.25 -8.42 6.23
CA GLY A 184 9.75 -9.78 6.07
C GLY A 184 10.38 -10.37 7.32
N VAL A 185 10.98 -9.53 8.18
CA VAL A 185 11.48 -9.96 9.50
C VAL A 185 10.36 -10.11 10.53
N LEU A 186 9.31 -9.28 10.44
CA LEU A 186 8.19 -9.31 11.37
C LEU A 186 7.18 -10.43 11.09
N TYR A 187 7.15 -10.93 9.86
CA TYR A 187 6.22 -11.99 9.40
C TYR A 187 6.99 -13.19 8.82
N ILE A 188 7.03 -14.28 9.54
CA ILE A 188 7.76 -15.51 9.15
C ILE A 188 7.13 -16.21 7.93
N THR A 189 5.85 -15.96 7.63
CA THR A 189 5.06 -16.67 6.61
C THR A 189 4.77 -15.85 5.35
N ILE A 190 5.53 -14.79 5.08
CA ILE A 190 5.31 -13.93 3.94
C ILE A 190 6.40 -14.13 2.89
N PHE A 191 5.99 -14.21 1.61
CA PHE A 191 6.91 -14.16 0.49
C PHE A 191 7.23 -12.72 0.13
N CYS A 192 8.52 -12.36 0.13
CA CYS A 192 8.99 -11.03 -0.25
C CYS A 192 9.51 -11.04 -1.68
N VAL A 193 9.06 -10.08 -2.50
CA VAL A 193 9.57 -9.86 -3.85
C VAL A 193 10.20 -8.49 -3.92
N VAL A 194 11.51 -8.45 -4.17
CA VAL A 194 12.28 -7.21 -4.30
C VAL A 194 12.47 -6.90 -5.78
N HIS A 195 11.98 -5.75 -6.20
CA HIS A 195 12.25 -5.23 -7.55
C HIS A 195 13.41 -4.23 -7.48
N LEU A 196 14.59 -4.69 -7.88
CA LEU A 196 15.77 -3.84 -8.04
C LEU A 196 15.76 -3.24 -9.45
N ASN A 197 15.63 -1.92 -9.53
CA ASN A 197 15.81 -1.08 -10.73
C ASN A 197 15.49 -1.70 -12.11
N GLY A 198 14.33 -1.37 -12.64
CA GLY A 198 14.13 -0.95 -14.03
C GLY A 198 14.49 -1.85 -15.21
N PHE A 199 14.72 -3.15 -15.03
CA PHE A 199 14.92 -4.10 -16.14
C PHE A 199 13.78 -5.11 -16.17
N TRP A 200 12.65 -4.70 -16.73
CA TRP A 200 11.57 -5.60 -17.24
C TRP A 200 10.89 -4.93 -18.42
#